data_5145fd02ce2149fa2e5321eeb30e861f
#
_entry.id   5145fd02ce2149fa2e5321eeb30e861f
#
_cell.length_a   1.000
_cell.length_b   1.000
_cell.length_c   1.000
_cell.angle_alpha   90.00
_cell.angle_beta   90.00
_cell.angle_gamma   90.00
#
_symmetry.space_group_name_H-M   'P 1'
#
loop_
_entity.id
_entity.type
_entity.pdbx_description
1 polymer ?
#
loop_
_entity_poly.entity_id
_entity_poly.type
_entity_poly.pdbx_seq_one_letter_code
_entity_poly.pdbx_strand_id
1 'polypeptide(L)'
;MATSRDDMEKKDLTFRRFDDGDHEWKRGTEQIFEGDHSHKCPTYVHRTPPCQGSCPSGEDIRGWLQIVRGIEKPPVGMPWQEYAFRRSTDANPFPAIMGRVCPAPCQEGCNRNEVEDFVGINSVEQFIGDNAREKGLKFKVDAADSGKKVAIIGGGVGGLACAYQLRRKGHAVTIYEALSDLGGMMRFGI
;
A
#
# COMPACT_ATOMS: atom_id res chain seq x y z
N MET A 1 -18.14 -17.15 4.83
CA MET A 1 -18.29 -17.89 6.07
C MET A 1 -19.10 -19.12 5.81
N ALA A 2 -18.58 -20.29 6.15
CA ALA A 2 -19.38 -21.48 6.11
C ALA A 2 -20.28 -21.48 7.35
N THR A 3 -21.55 -21.30 7.15
CA THR A 3 -22.55 -21.54 8.18
C THR A 3 -23.09 -22.94 7.99
N SER A 4 -23.16 -23.72 9.06
CA SER A 4 -23.84 -25.00 8.98
C SER A 4 -25.34 -24.76 8.76
N ARG A 5 -26.02 -25.77 8.23
CA ARG A 5 -27.49 -25.73 8.07
C ARG A 5 -28.17 -25.41 9.39
N ASP A 6 -27.71 -26.03 10.47
CA ASP A 6 -28.25 -25.81 11.81
C ASP A 6 -28.09 -24.37 12.30
N ASP A 7 -26.96 -23.75 11.97
CA ASP A 7 -26.72 -22.35 12.35
C ASP A 7 -27.65 -21.40 11.58
N MET A 8 -27.95 -21.70 10.34
CA MET A 8 -28.85 -20.91 9.52
C MET A 8 -30.31 -21.02 10.02
N GLU A 9 -30.74 -22.22 10.38
CA GLU A 9 -32.08 -22.42 10.92
C GLU A 9 -32.27 -21.75 12.28
N LYS A 10 -31.21 -21.72 13.09
CA LYS A 10 -31.27 -21.18 14.43
C LYS A 10 -31.19 -19.66 14.49
N LYS A 11 -30.39 -19.03 13.65
CA LYS A 11 -30.00 -17.65 13.96
C LYS A 11 -29.66 -16.77 12.77
N ASP A 12 -29.74 -17.22 11.56
CA ASP A 12 -29.27 -16.47 10.38
C ASP A 12 -27.83 -15.96 10.54
N LEU A 13 -26.97 -16.75 11.19
CA LEU A 13 -25.61 -16.33 11.50
C LEU A 13 -24.75 -16.23 10.25
N THR A 14 -24.02 -15.15 10.15
CA THR A 14 -23.05 -14.94 9.08
C THR A 14 -21.69 -15.58 9.35
N PHE A 15 -21.43 -15.98 10.60
CA PHE A 15 -20.26 -16.76 10.99
C PHE A 15 -20.59 -17.64 12.20
N ARG A 16 -19.85 -18.72 12.32
CA ARG A 16 -20.00 -19.70 13.38
C ARG A 16 -19.04 -19.41 14.51
N ARG A 17 -19.54 -19.38 15.74
CA ARG A 17 -18.69 -19.45 16.92
C ARG A 17 -18.27 -20.89 17.15
N PHE A 18 -17.00 -21.07 17.47
CA PHE A 18 -16.48 -22.31 18.00
C PHE A 18 -16.59 -22.30 19.50
N ASP A 19 -17.33 -23.26 20.04
CA ASP A 19 -17.32 -23.60 21.45
C ASP A 19 -16.62 -24.94 21.58
N ASP A 20 -15.69 -25.06 22.52
CA ASP A 20 -14.94 -26.29 22.74
C ASP A 20 -15.91 -27.43 23.09
N GLY A 21 -15.83 -28.52 22.31
CA GLY A 21 -16.68 -29.70 22.46
C GLY A 21 -17.95 -29.71 21.62
N ASP A 22 -18.36 -28.61 21.02
CA ASP A 22 -19.58 -28.53 20.20
C ASP A 22 -19.35 -28.92 18.75
N HIS A 23 -18.09 -29.06 18.35
CA HIS A 23 -17.73 -29.20 16.95
C HIS A 23 -16.68 -30.27 16.69
N GLU A 24 -17.05 -31.26 15.93
CA GLU A 24 -16.11 -32.23 15.38
C GLU A 24 -15.52 -31.73 14.05
N TRP A 25 -14.20 -31.68 13.95
CA TRP A 25 -13.50 -31.23 12.74
C TRP A 25 -13.93 -31.99 11.48
N LYS A 26 -14.12 -33.31 11.62
CA LYS A 26 -14.59 -34.15 10.54
C LYS A 26 -15.95 -33.70 10.00
N ARG A 27 -16.85 -33.41 10.90
CA ARG A 27 -18.19 -32.92 10.56
C ARG A 27 -18.14 -31.54 9.91
N GLY A 28 -17.29 -30.66 10.41
CA GLY A 28 -17.06 -29.35 9.79
C GLY A 28 -16.51 -29.43 8.38
N THR A 29 -15.61 -30.38 8.14
CA THR A 29 -15.05 -30.63 6.80
C THR A 29 -16.13 -31.13 5.84
N GLU A 30 -16.95 -32.08 6.29
CA GLU A 30 -18.06 -32.60 5.49
C GLU A 30 -19.05 -31.48 5.10
N GLN A 31 -19.40 -30.60 6.04
CA GLN A 31 -20.27 -29.47 5.78
C GLN A 31 -19.72 -28.46 4.80
N ILE A 32 -18.41 -28.29 4.75
CA ILE A 32 -17.75 -27.35 3.83
C ILE A 32 -17.70 -27.91 2.41
N PHE A 33 -17.46 -29.20 2.26
CA PHE A 33 -17.25 -29.83 0.96
C PHE A 33 -18.47 -30.54 0.37
N GLU A 34 -19.57 -30.58 1.09
CA GLU A 34 -20.84 -31.03 0.52
C GLU A 34 -21.38 -30.04 -0.51
N GLY A 35 -21.96 -30.53 -1.59
CA GLY A 35 -22.36 -29.73 -2.74
C GLY A 35 -23.36 -28.62 -2.42
N ASP A 36 -24.22 -28.80 -1.44
CA ASP A 36 -25.19 -27.79 -1.02
C ASP A 36 -24.59 -26.66 -0.16
N HIS A 37 -23.38 -26.86 0.34
CA HIS A 37 -22.68 -25.85 1.13
C HIS A 37 -21.60 -25.10 0.35
N SER A 38 -21.18 -25.57 -0.81
CA SER A 38 -20.06 -24.99 -1.57
C SER A 38 -20.25 -23.52 -1.93
N HIS A 39 -21.47 -23.11 -2.27
CA HIS A 39 -21.81 -21.71 -2.60
C HIS A 39 -21.89 -20.81 -1.37
N LYS A 40 -21.88 -21.37 -0.17
CA LYS A 40 -21.92 -20.65 1.12
C LYS A 40 -20.56 -20.56 1.78
N CYS A 41 -19.51 -21.09 1.16
CA CYS A 41 -18.16 -20.96 1.66
C CYS A 41 -17.78 -19.47 1.77
N PRO A 42 -17.21 -19.05 2.89
CA PRO A 42 -16.77 -17.68 3.02
C PRO A 42 -15.64 -17.41 2.03
N THR A 43 -15.82 -16.39 1.24
CA THR A 43 -14.74 -15.86 0.42
C THR A 43 -14.09 -14.70 1.14
N TYR A 44 -12.77 -14.70 1.14
CA TYR A 44 -12.02 -13.57 1.68
C TYR A 44 -12.15 -12.40 0.72
N VAL A 45 -12.92 -11.41 1.08
CA VAL A 45 -13.03 -10.18 0.31
C VAL A 45 -11.98 -9.20 0.83
N HIS A 46 -10.90 -9.06 0.08
CA HIS A 46 -9.89 -8.04 0.36
C HIS A 46 -10.46 -6.67 -0.05
N ARG A 47 -10.95 -5.93 0.92
CA ARG A 47 -11.34 -4.53 0.70
C ARG A 47 -10.11 -3.63 0.83
N THR A 48 -10.08 -2.59 0.03
CA THR A 48 -9.08 -1.53 0.17
C THR A 48 -9.17 -0.93 1.56
N PRO A 49 -8.06 -0.86 2.32
CA PRO A 49 -8.06 -0.23 3.64
C PRO A 49 -8.45 1.25 3.54
N PRO A 50 -9.14 1.82 4.54
CA PRO A 50 -9.56 3.23 4.50
C PRO A 50 -8.39 4.20 4.28
N CYS A 51 -7.24 3.97 4.89
CA CYS A 51 -6.05 4.78 4.67
C CYS A 51 -5.61 4.82 3.21
N GLN A 52 -5.61 3.69 2.54
CA GLN A 52 -5.27 3.59 1.11
C GLN A 52 -6.39 4.17 0.24
N GLY A 53 -7.65 3.96 0.60
CA GLY A 53 -8.80 4.53 -0.11
C GLY A 53 -8.87 6.05 0.00
N SER A 54 -8.37 6.62 1.08
CA SER A 54 -8.30 8.07 1.28
C SER A 54 -7.07 8.73 0.63
N CYS A 55 -6.06 7.94 0.25
CA CYS A 55 -4.85 8.46 -0.38
C CYS A 55 -5.10 8.78 -1.86
N PRO A 56 -4.97 10.04 -2.32
CA PRO A 56 -5.15 10.39 -3.73
C PRO A 56 -4.17 9.70 -4.67
N SER A 57 -2.98 9.36 -4.18
CA SER A 57 -1.94 8.65 -4.94
C SER A 57 -2.15 7.13 -4.96
N GLY A 58 -3.09 6.61 -4.17
CA GLY A 58 -3.35 5.18 -4.08
C GLY A 58 -2.19 4.36 -3.51
N GLU A 59 -1.42 4.93 -2.59
CA GLU A 59 -0.29 4.24 -1.98
C GLU A 59 -0.70 2.97 -1.23
N ASP A 60 0.12 1.95 -1.32
CA ASP A 60 -0.03 0.73 -0.52
C ASP A 60 0.46 0.94 0.92
N ILE A 61 -0.24 1.85 1.62
CA ILE A 61 0.10 2.27 2.98
C ILE A 61 0.14 1.07 3.91
N ARG A 62 -0.85 0.20 3.84
CA ARG A 62 -0.90 -1.00 4.66
C ARG A 62 0.30 -1.91 4.39
N GLY A 63 0.69 -2.07 3.13
CA GLY A 63 1.81 -2.92 2.74
C GLY A 63 3.13 -2.43 3.33
N TRP A 64 3.51 -1.17 3.13
CA TRP A 64 4.76 -0.68 3.68
C TRP A 64 4.74 -0.53 5.21
N LEU A 65 3.59 -0.28 5.84
CA LEU A 65 3.45 -0.36 7.31
C LEU A 65 3.67 -1.79 7.83
N GLN A 66 3.20 -2.81 7.13
CA GLN A 66 3.45 -4.21 7.50
C GLN A 66 4.95 -4.57 7.44
N ILE A 67 5.67 -4.02 6.46
CA ILE A 67 7.12 -4.18 6.35
C ILE A 67 7.81 -3.51 7.56
N VAL A 68 7.46 -2.26 7.87
CA VAL A 68 8.02 -1.52 9.01
C VAL A 68 7.77 -2.24 10.34
N ARG A 69 6.58 -2.83 10.51
CA ARG A 69 6.24 -3.63 11.69
C ARG A 69 6.88 -5.02 11.70
N GLY A 70 7.57 -5.41 10.65
CA GLY A 70 8.19 -6.73 10.53
C GLY A 70 7.21 -7.89 10.31
N ILE A 71 5.96 -7.62 9.94
CA ILE A 71 4.96 -8.64 9.59
C ILE A 71 5.27 -9.19 8.20
N GLU A 72 5.43 -8.31 7.22
CA GLU A 72 5.92 -8.68 5.90
C GLU A 72 7.44 -8.64 5.90
N LYS A 73 8.07 -9.77 5.57
CA LYS A 73 9.53 -9.89 5.56
C LYS A 73 10.10 -9.47 4.21
N PRO A 74 11.22 -8.75 4.19
CA PRO A 74 11.89 -8.43 2.94
C PRO A 74 12.47 -9.70 2.30
N PRO A 75 12.76 -9.66 0.99
CA PRO A 75 13.55 -10.67 0.33
C PRO A 75 14.92 -10.88 1.00
N VAL A 76 15.45 -12.10 0.87
CA VAL A 76 16.77 -12.44 1.45
C VAL A 76 17.84 -11.47 0.93
N GLY A 77 18.61 -10.91 1.86
CA GLY A 77 19.69 -9.96 1.54
C GLY A 77 19.25 -8.51 1.36
N MET A 78 17.96 -8.19 1.48
CA MET A 78 17.46 -6.81 1.39
C MET A 78 17.10 -6.29 2.79
N PRO A 79 17.62 -5.13 3.22
CA PRO A 79 17.17 -4.47 4.43
C PRO A 79 15.68 -4.09 4.35
N TRP A 80 14.96 -4.18 5.48
CA TRP A 80 13.54 -3.86 5.50
C TRP A 80 13.26 -2.38 5.14
N GLN A 81 14.17 -1.48 5.45
CA GLN A 81 14.04 -0.06 5.11
C GLN A 81 14.06 0.16 3.59
N GLU A 82 14.95 -0.55 2.90
CA GLU A 82 14.97 -0.51 1.43
C GLU A 82 13.70 -1.14 0.84
N TYR A 83 13.24 -2.22 1.41
CA TYR A 83 12.01 -2.88 0.96
C TYR A 83 10.78 -1.97 1.15
N ALA A 84 10.68 -1.31 2.32
CA ALA A 84 9.63 -0.32 2.58
C ALA A 84 9.72 0.87 1.62
N PHE A 85 10.93 1.39 1.37
CA PHE A 85 11.15 2.46 0.39
C PHE A 85 10.69 2.06 -1.01
N ARG A 86 11.04 0.87 -1.47
CA ARG A 86 10.59 0.38 -2.78
C ARG A 86 9.08 0.26 -2.88
N ARG A 87 8.43 -0.20 -1.81
CA ARG A 87 6.98 -0.34 -1.75
C ARG A 87 6.27 1.04 -1.73
N SER A 88 6.73 1.97 -0.93
CA SER A 88 6.19 3.33 -0.87
C SER A 88 6.35 4.05 -2.21
N THR A 89 7.52 3.93 -2.82
CA THR A 89 7.82 4.60 -4.09
C THR A 89 7.15 3.98 -5.31
N ASP A 90 6.39 2.91 -5.17
CA ASP A 90 5.54 2.42 -6.27
C ASP A 90 4.50 3.46 -6.70
N ALA A 91 3.96 4.21 -5.76
CA ALA A 91 2.99 5.28 -6.01
C ALA A 91 3.59 6.68 -5.82
N ASN A 92 4.39 6.88 -4.76
CA ASN A 92 4.91 8.20 -4.38
C ASN A 92 6.45 8.27 -4.48
N PRO A 93 7.00 8.97 -5.47
CA PRO A 93 8.46 9.10 -5.60
C PRO A 93 9.10 10.06 -4.58
N PHE A 94 8.32 10.71 -3.72
CA PHE A 94 8.79 11.75 -2.79
C PHE A 94 8.42 11.49 -1.33
N PRO A 95 8.64 10.29 -0.76
CA PRO A 95 8.15 9.97 0.58
C PRO A 95 8.69 10.91 1.67
N ALA A 96 9.94 11.37 1.56
CA ALA A 96 10.51 12.33 2.52
C ALA A 96 9.79 13.68 2.51
N ILE A 97 9.34 14.14 1.35
CA ILE A 97 8.65 15.44 1.21
C ILE A 97 7.18 15.27 1.58
N MET A 98 6.51 14.25 1.03
CA MET A 98 5.10 14.02 1.31
C MET A 98 4.84 13.71 2.78
N GLY A 99 5.72 12.98 3.44
CA GLY A 99 5.66 12.76 4.88
C GLY A 99 5.74 14.02 5.75
N ARG A 100 6.11 15.18 5.14
CA ARG A 100 6.16 16.49 5.81
C ARG A 100 5.02 17.42 5.43
N VAL A 101 4.60 17.40 4.16
CA VAL A 101 3.70 18.42 3.63
C VAL A 101 2.31 17.90 3.26
N CYS A 102 2.13 16.58 3.21
CA CYS A 102 0.83 16.00 2.92
C CYS A 102 -0.16 16.29 4.08
N PRO A 103 -1.40 16.69 3.80
CA PRO A 103 -2.43 16.90 4.82
C PRO A 103 -2.89 15.59 5.48
N ALA A 104 -2.40 14.45 5.06
CA ALA A 104 -2.62 13.13 5.63
C ALA A 104 -4.08 12.64 5.71
N PRO A 105 -4.86 12.70 4.64
CA PRO A 105 -6.23 12.20 4.66
C PRO A 105 -6.30 10.71 5.01
N CYS A 106 -5.20 9.98 4.80
CA CYS A 106 -5.05 8.60 5.22
C CYS A 106 -5.09 8.41 6.75
N GLN A 107 -4.59 9.39 7.51
CA GLN A 107 -4.64 9.36 8.98
C GLN A 107 -6.05 9.67 9.47
N GLU A 108 -6.72 10.65 8.88
CA GLU A 108 -8.10 11.02 9.23
C GLU A 108 -9.08 9.87 8.94
N GLY A 109 -8.93 9.19 7.80
CA GLY A 109 -9.78 8.08 7.42
C GLY A 109 -9.45 6.74 8.10
N CYS A 110 -8.53 6.72 9.06
CA CYS A 110 -8.06 5.47 9.66
C CYS A 110 -9.06 4.93 10.69
N ASN A 111 -9.50 3.67 10.54
CA ASN A 111 -10.39 3.01 11.50
C ASN A 111 -9.75 2.83 12.90
N ARG A 112 -8.43 2.94 13.00
CA ARG A 112 -7.74 2.86 14.30
C ARG A 112 -8.03 4.07 15.19
N ASN A 113 -8.49 5.17 14.62
CA ASN A 113 -8.87 6.36 15.38
C ASN A 113 -10.02 6.11 16.38
N GLU A 114 -10.76 5.00 16.22
CA GLU A 114 -11.79 4.58 17.17
C GLU A 114 -11.22 3.95 18.45
N VAL A 115 -9.94 3.57 18.45
CA VAL A 115 -9.29 2.82 19.54
C VAL A 115 -7.93 3.38 19.95
N GLU A 116 -7.36 4.28 19.18
CA GLU A 116 -6.05 4.91 19.39
C GLU A 116 -6.16 6.40 19.04
N ASP A 117 -5.25 7.22 19.54
CA ASP A 117 -5.25 8.64 19.23
C ASP A 117 -5.10 8.89 17.73
N PHE A 118 -4.11 8.26 17.12
CA PHE A 118 -3.96 8.16 15.66
C PHE A 118 -2.76 7.28 15.28
N VAL A 119 -2.75 6.84 14.03
CA VAL A 119 -1.59 6.16 13.44
C VAL A 119 -0.77 7.19 12.66
N GLY A 120 0.47 7.42 13.07
CA GLY A 120 1.38 8.40 12.46
C GLY A 120 1.90 7.96 11.09
N ILE A 121 1.02 7.84 10.11
CA ILE A 121 1.35 7.33 8.76
C ILE A 121 2.39 8.23 8.09
N ASN A 122 2.19 9.56 8.14
CA ASN A 122 3.13 10.52 7.55
C ASN A 122 4.50 10.46 8.21
N SER A 123 4.56 10.29 9.53
CA SER A 123 5.85 10.18 10.24
C SER A 123 6.63 8.94 9.81
N VAL A 124 5.94 7.84 9.57
CA VAL A 124 6.59 6.61 9.06
C VAL A 124 7.03 6.79 7.60
N GLU A 125 6.21 7.42 6.78
CA GLU A 125 6.56 7.75 5.39
C GLU A 125 7.77 8.67 5.31
N GLN A 126 7.80 9.72 6.14
CA GLN A 126 8.95 10.60 6.30
C GLN A 126 10.22 9.83 6.65
N PHE A 127 10.13 8.95 7.66
CA PHE A 127 11.26 8.10 8.07
C PHE A 127 11.78 7.24 6.91
N ILE A 128 10.87 6.59 6.15
CA ILE A 128 11.24 5.79 4.98
C ILE A 128 12.02 6.63 3.97
N GLY A 129 11.52 7.81 3.66
CA GLY A 129 12.13 8.72 2.70
C GLY A 129 13.47 9.28 3.16
N ASP A 130 13.58 9.70 4.43
CA ASP A 130 14.82 10.23 5.01
C ASP A 130 15.90 9.15 5.08
N ASN A 131 15.55 7.95 5.52
CA ASN A 131 16.48 6.83 5.55
C ASN A 131 17.00 6.48 4.16
N ALA A 132 16.12 6.51 3.15
CA ALA A 132 16.52 6.28 1.77
C ALA A 132 17.52 7.32 1.28
N ARG A 133 17.28 8.60 1.61
CA ARG A 133 18.20 9.71 1.27
C ARG A 133 19.53 9.57 1.97
N GLU A 134 19.54 9.30 3.25
CA GLU A 134 20.77 9.13 4.06
C GLU A 134 21.63 7.97 3.55
N LYS A 135 21.00 6.87 3.18
CA LYS A 135 21.68 5.68 2.63
C LYS A 135 21.98 5.77 1.13
N GLY A 136 21.58 6.86 0.47
CA GLY A 136 21.76 7.01 -0.97
C GLY A 136 21.03 5.97 -1.81
N LEU A 137 19.89 5.46 -1.32
CA LEU A 137 19.07 4.50 -2.06
C LEU A 137 18.58 5.14 -3.35
N LYS A 138 18.55 4.34 -4.40
CA LYS A 138 18.11 4.80 -5.72
C LYS A 138 16.86 4.05 -6.15
N PHE A 139 16.07 4.71 -6.96
CA PHE A 139 14.93 4.08 -7.61
C PHE A 139 15.40 2.95 -8.53
N LYS A 140 14.66 1.86 -8.49
CA LYS A 140 14.91 0.72 -9.36
C LYS A 140 14.09 0.84 -10.64
N VAL A 141 14.76 0.70 -11.77
CA VAL A 141 14.13 0.67 -13.08
C VAL A 141 14.44 -0.68 -13.71
N ASP A 142 13.46 -1.58 -13.64
CA ASP A 142 13.62 -2.97 -14.12
C ASP A 142 13.07 -3.17 -15.54
N ALA A 143 12.30 -2.21 -16.07
CA ALA A 143 11.72 -2.33 -17.39
C ALA A 143 12.78 -2.22 -18.48
N ALA A 144 12.66 -3.11 -19.48
CA ALA A 144 13.46 -3.00 -20.70
C ALA A 144 13.15 -1.69 -21.45
N ASP A 145 14.12 -1.23 -22.22
CA ASP A 145 13.93 -0.03 -23.05
C ASP A 145 12.78 -0.26 -24.04
N SER A 146 11.80 0.62 -23.97
CA SER A 146 10.62 0.57 -24.85
C SER A 146 10.85 1.21 -26.23
N GLY A 147 12.01 1.82 -26.47
CA GLY A 147 12.33 2.61 -27.66
C GLY A 147 11.57 3.95 -27.76
N LYS A 148 10.66 4.26 -26.83
CA LYS A 148 9.88 5.50 -26.82
C LYS A 148 10.62 6.59 -26.07
N LYS A 149 10.55 7.81 -26.63
CA LYS A 149 11.10 9.03 -26.04
C LYS A 149 9.95 9.98 -25.69
N VAL A 150 9.93 10.48 -24.48
CA VAL A 150 8.87 11.37 -23.97
C VAL A 150 9.50 12.68 -23.47
N ALA A 151 8.97 13.80 -23.94
CA ALA A 151 9.32 15.13 -23.45
C ALA A 151 8.31 15.54 -22.38
N ILE A 152 8.81 16.05 -21.26
CA ILE A 152 8.00 16.59 -20.16
C ILE A 152 8.32 18.07 -20.04
N ILE A 153 7.30 18.89 -20.08
CA ILE A 153 7.42 20.33 -19.90
C ILE A 153 7.10 20.68 -18.45
N GLY A 154 8.10 21.19 -17.75
CA GLY A 154 8.03 21.53 -16.33
C GLY A 154 8.61 20.44 -15.42
N GLY A 155 9.60 20.82 -14.61
CA GLY A 155 10.32 19.96 -13.66
C GLY A 155 9.82 20.09 -12.22
N GLY A 156 8.56 20.51 -12.01
CA GLY A 156 7.91 20.50 -10.70
C GLY A 156 7.49 19.11 -10.26
N VAL A 157 6.72 19.02 -9.16
CA VAL A 157 6.26 17.75 -8.56
C VAL A 157 5.61 16.83 -9.58
N GLY A 158 4.66 17.37 -10.35
CA GLY A 158 3.92 16.59 -11.36
C GLY A 158 4.82 16.09 -12.49
N GLY A 159 5.71 16.95 -13.02
CA GLY A 159 6.64 16.56 -14.07
C GLY A 159 7.65 15.50 -13.61
N LEU A 160 8.18 15.66 -12.41
CA LEU A 160 9.10 14.68 -11.82
C LEU A 160 8.42 13.33 -11.53
N ALA A 161 7.18 13.36 -10.98
CA ALA A 161 6.40 12.13 -10.76
C ALA A 161 6.08 11.43 -12.09
N CYS A 162 5.69 12.19 -13.11
CA CYS A 162 5.45 11.66 -14.45
C CYS A 162 6.74 11.03 -15.04
N ALA A 163 7.86 11.73 -14.93
CA ALA A 163 9.17 11.22 -15.38
C ALA A 163 9.52 9.89 -14.69
N TYR A 164 9.33 9.83 -13.39
CA TYR A 164 9.57 8.63 -12.61
C TYR A 164 8.74 7.45 -13.11
N GLN A 165 7.43 7.62 -13.24
CA GLN A 165 6.55 6.54 -13.69
C GLN A 165 6.82 6.11 -15.15
N LEU A 166 7.16 7.05 -16.02
CA LEU A 166 7.53 6.74 -17.39
C LEU A 166 8.87 5.97 -17.46
N ARG A 167 9.85 6.37 -16.65
CA ARG A 167 11.12 5.63 -16.55
C ARG A 167 10.91 4.22 -16.03
N ARG A 168 10.05 4.01 -15.04
CA ARG A 168 9.69 2.66 -14.56
C ARG A 168 9.08 1.78 -15.65
N LYS A 169 8.44 2.38 -16.66
CA LYS A 169 7.89 1.68 -17.84
C LYS A 169 8.91 1.53 -18.99
N GLY A 170 10.17 1.89 -18.78
CA GLY A 170 11.23 1.76 -19.76
C GLY A 170 11.27 2.86 -20.82
N HIS A 171 10.52 3.96 -20.67
CA HIS A 171 10.57 5.05 -21.62
C HIS A 171 11.77 5.97 -21.34
N ALA A 172 12.42 6.45 -22.39
CA ALA A 172 13.39 7.53 -22.29
C ALA A 172 12.66 8.86 -22.05
N VAL A 173 13.10 9.64 -21.04
CA VAL A 173 12.42 10.86 -20.65
C VAL A 173 13.40 12.04 -20.67
N THR A 174 12.96 13.15 -21.26
CA THR A 174 13.65 14.44 -21.18
C THR A 174 12.72 15.45 -20.54
N ILE A 175 13.21 16.12 -19.49
CA ILE A 175 12.48 17.17 -18.79
C ILE A 175 13.00 18.53 -19.25
N TYR A 176 12.10 19.40 -19.66
CA TYR A 176 12.40 20.79 -20.00
C TYR A 176 11.88 21.68 -18.87
N GLU A 177 12.78 22.41 -18.22
CA GLU A 177 12.47 23.32 -17.12
C GLU A 177 12.90 24.74 -17.45
N ALA A 178 12.08 25.70 -17.13
CA ALA A 178 12.37 27.12 -17.39
C ALA A 178 13.33 27.73 -16.35
N LEU A 179 13.30 27.19 -15.12
CA LEU A 179 14.19 27.64 -14.04
C LEU A 179 15.52 26.86 -14.08
N SER A 180 16.50 27.37 -13.37
CA SER A 180 17.84 26.75 -13.26
C SER A 180 17.82 25.38 -12.60
N ASP A 181 16.81 25.11 -11.79
CA ASP A 181 16.73 23.91 -10.96
C ASP A 181 15.35 23.27 -11.02
N LEU A 182 15.36 21.93 -10.96
CA LEU A 182 14.13 21.15 -10.83
C LEU A 182 13.55 21.26 -9.42
N GLY A 183 12.27 20.93 -9.28
CA GLY A 183 11.58 20.84 -8.00
C GLY A 183 10.32 21.70 -7.88
N GLY A 184 10.25 22.78 -8.66
CA GLY A 184 9.08 23.67 -8.64
C GLY A 184 8.73 24.12 -7.22
N MET A 185 7.43 24.03 -6.85
CA MET A 185 6.97 24.47 -5.52
C MET A 185 7.62 23.71 -4.36
N MET A 186 8.06 22.48 -4.53
CA MET A 186 8.82 21.77 -3.48
C MET A 186 10.14 22.41 -3.12
N ARG A 187 10.72 23.17 -4.02
CA ARG A 187 12.02 23.82 -3.85
C ARG A 187 11.89 25.32 -3.58
N PHE A 188 10.94 25.96 -4.22
CA PHE A 188 10.84 27.42 -4.25
C PHE A 188 9.66 27.98 -3.45
N GLY A 189 8.75 27.14 -2.98
CA GLY A 189 7.49 27.57 -2.33
C GLY A 189 7.19 26.94 -0.98
N ILE A 190 7.93 25.96 -0.54
CA ILE A 190 7.71 25.27 0.75
C ILE A 190 8.97 25.33 1.59
#